data_a782fc5b6be46a02afe495a78873bbab
#
_entry.id   a782fc5b6be46a02afe495a78873bbab
#
_cell.length_a   1.000
_cell.length_b   1.000
_cell.length_c   1.000
_cell.angle_alpha   90.00
_cell.angle_beta   90.00
_cell.angle_gamma   90.00
#
_symmetry.space_group_name_H-M   'P 1'
#
loop_
_entity.id
_entity.type
_entity.pdbx_description
1 polymer ?
#
loop_
_entity_poly.entity_id
_entity_poly.type
_entity_poly.pdbx_seq_one_letter_code
_entity_poly.pdbx_strand_id
1 'polypeptide(L)'
;YRRQRQMCIRDRFWIHLNVDYPFNLTGILYFPKVKSNIELQKNKIQLYCNQVYVTDSVEGIVPDFLTLLHGVIDSPDIPLNVSRSYLQSDSNVKKISTYISKKVSDRLQAIFKNDRKEFEEKWDDLKIFINYGMLTQEEFYEKANKFALLKDTDDKYYTYEEYQSLIKDNQTDKDGNLIYLYATHADEQYSYIDAAKNKGYNVLLMDGQLDVAMVSMLEQKFEKSRFTRVDSDVIDRLIAKEERKDASLEAGQRDILSSIFRSQLPQMKKVEFNVETQSLGETGTPIMITQSEYMRRMKEMANIQAGMSFYGEMPDMFNLVLNVDHKLVKQVLNDADNSCKAALEPIETEMTSLNKRHDELHKAQEGKKADEIPQAEKDELSDVEKKLADEKTKKEAVLGEYAGGNKVIRQLIDLALLQNNMLKGEALTNFVKRSIELI
;
A
#
# COMPACT_ATOMS: atom_id res chain seq x y z
N TYR A 1 44.66 -8.64 -3.18
CA TYR A 1 43.73 -9.57 -2.48
C TYR A 1 43.58 -9.24 -0.99
N ARG A 2 44.63 -8.98 -0.23
CA ARG A 2 44.52 -8.60 1.20
C ARG A 2 43.88 -7.22 1.42
N ARG A 3 44.13 -6.22 0.57
CA ARG A 3 43.54 -4.89 0.66
C ARG A 3 42.03 -4.89 0.37
N GLN A 4 41.57 -5.70 -0.58
CA GLN A 4 40.13 -5.85 -0.87
C GLN A 4 39.36 -6.54 0.28
N ARG A 5 39.95 -7.54 0.95
CA ARG A 5 39.34 -8.16 2.14
C ARG A 5 39.24 -7.20 3.32
N GLN A 6 40.25 -6.35 3.54
CA GLN A 6 40.19 -5.34 4.61
C GLN A 6 39.16 -4.22 4.35
N MET A 7 38.95 -3.80 3.08
CA MET A 7 37.88 -2.86 2.73
C MET A 7 36.49 -3.45 2.99
N CYS A 8 36.28 -4.72 2.66
CA CYS A 8 34.97 -5.38 2.89
C CYS A 8 34.60 -5.55 4.37
N ILE A 9 35.58 -5.58 5.29
CA ILE A 9 35.34 -5.75 6.74
C ILE A 9 34.99 -4.41 7.40
N ARG A 10 35.50 -3.27 6.94
CA ARG A 10 35.23 -1.94 7.52
C ARG A 10 33.81 -1.44 7.29
N ASP A 11 33.17 -1.87 6.22
CA ASP A 11 31.85 -1.37 5.81
C ASP A 11 30.68 -2.29 6.22
N ARG A 12 30.93 -3.32 7.01
CA ARG A 12 29.89 -4.28 7.42
C ARG A 12 29.76 -4.33 8.93
N PHE A 13 28.53 -4.45 9.42
CA PHE A 13 28.31 -4.82 10.81
C PHE A 13 28.71 -6.26 11.07
N TRP A 14 29.37 -6.48 12.18
CA TRP A 14 29.71 -7.81 12.67
C TRP A 14 29.43 -7.92 14.17
N ILE A 15 29.05 -9.11 14.57
CA ILE A 15 28.73 -9.45 15.94
C ILE A 15 29.70 -10.53 16.39
N HIS A 16 30.42 -10.25 17.44
CA HIS A 16 31.26 -11.23 18.10
C HIS A 16 30.43 -11.96 19.16
N LEU A 17 30.30 -13.28 19.02
CA LEU A 17 29.69 -14.17 19.99
C LEU A 17 30.79 -14.73 20.87
N ASN A 18 30.68 -14.56 22.18
CA ASN A 18 31.55 -15.15 23.17
C ASN A 18 30.74 -15.43 24.42
N VAL A 19 30.52 -16.70 24.70
CA VAL A 19 29.65 -17.19 25.77
C VAL A 19 30.33 -18.39 26.43
N ASP A 20 30.50 -18.32 27.73
CA ASP A 20 31.13 -19.38 28.53
C ASP A 20 30.11 -20.12 29.40
N TYR A 21 28.91 -19.54 29.61
CA TYR A 21 27.85 -20.13 30.44
C TYR A 21 26.47 -19.62 29.97
N PRO A 22 25.43 -20.46 29.90
CA PRO A 22 25.29 -21.87 30.32
C PRO A 22 25.82 -22.90 29.31
N PHE A 23 26.37 -22.47 28.21
CA PHE A 23 27.01 -23.29 27.16
C PHE A 23 28.17 -22.50 26.57
N ASN A 24 29.13 -23.20 26.00
CA ASN A 24 30.25 -22.59 25.31
C ASN A 24 29.90 -22.29 23.88
N LEU A 25 29.94 -21.02 23.47
CA LEU A 25 29.67 -20.59 22.11
C LEU A 25 30.61 -19.45 21.76
N THR A 26 31.41 -19.64 20.73
CA THR A 26 32.25 -18.59 20.16
C THR A 26 31.96 -18.43 18.68
N GLY A 27 32.09 -17.21 18.16
CA GLY A 27 31.82 -16.98 16.74
C GLY A 27 31.81 -15.53 16.32
N ILE A 28 31.73 -15.33 15.03
CA ILE A 28 31.57 -14.02 14.42
C ILE A 28 30.50 -14.12 13.33
N LEU A 29 29.49 -13.26 13.44
CA LEU A 29 28.42 -13.12 12.43
C LEU A 29 28.56 -11.77 11.71
N TYR A 30 28.36 -11.77 10.40
CA TYR A 30 28.44 -10.60 9.55
C TYR A 30 27.10 -10.33 8.87
N PHE A 31 26.67 -9.06 8.85
CA PHE A 31 25.54 -8.61 8.07
C PHE A 31 26.00 -8.33 6.62
N PRO A 32 25.54 -9.10 5.63
CA PRO A 32 25.88 -8.83 4.23
C PRO A 32 25.11 -7.62 3.72
N LYS A 33 25.66 -6.91 2.72
CA LYS A 33 24.86 -5.99 1.93
C LYS A 33 23.83 -6.78 1.11
N VAL A 34 22.56 -6.48 1.36
CA VAL A 34 21.44 -7.12 0.63
C VAL A 34 21.23 -6.34 -0.66
N LYS A 35 21.47 -6.95 -1.82
CA LYS A 35 21.05 -6.42 -3.11
C LYS A 35 19.55 -6.66 -3.27
N SER A 36 18.86 -5.77 -3.98
CA SER A 36 17.41 -5.74 -4.17
C SER A 36 16.75 -7.03 -4.68
N ASN A 37 17.50 -7.97 -5.22
CA ASN A 37 17.05 -9.33 -5.52
C ASN A 37 17.59 -10.26 -4.44
N ILE A 38 16.75 -10.59 -3.49
CA ILE A 38 17.00 -11.67 -2.53
C ILE A 38 16.90 -13.00 -3.30
N GLU A 39 17.90 -13.35 -4.06
CA GLU A 39 18.26 -14.76 -4.13
C GLU A 39 18.73 -15.11 -2.72
N LEU A 40 17.87 -15.83 -2.02
CA LEU A 40 18.15 -16.44 -0.73
C LEU A 40 19.35 -17.39 -0.91
N GLN A 41 20.55 -16.82 -0.91
CA GLN A 41 21.76 -17.61 -0.78
C GLN A 41 21.77 -18.13 0.66
N LYS A 42 20.99 -19.19 0.85
CA LYS A 42 20.94 -19.94 2.09
C LYS A 42 22.35 -20.41 2.43
N ASN A 43 22.69 -20.31 3.73
CA ASN A 43 23.77 -21.01 4.40
C ASN A 43 25.18 -20.51 4.10
N LYS A 44 25.55 -19.42 4.78
CA LYS A 44 26.96 -19.00 4.81
C LYS A 44 27.51 -18.89 6.23
N ILE A 45 26.77 -19.37 7.23
CA ILE A 45 27.28 -19.59 8.58
C ILE A 45 27.83 -20.99 8.63
N GLN A 46 29.11 -21.10 8.94
CA GLN A 46 29.80 -22.38 9.12
C GLN A 46 29.80 -22.74 10.62
N LEU A 47 29.35 -23.96 10.92
CA LEU A 47 29.33 -24.53 12.25
C LEU A 47 30.55 -25.39 12.49
N TYR A 48 31.21 -25.15 13.61
CA TYR A 48 32.30 -25.92 14.12
C TYR A 48 31.98 -26.51 15.49
N CYS A 49 32.61 -27.61 15.84
CA CYS A 49 32.61 -28.17 17.20
C CYS A 49 34.04 -28.43 17.59
N ASN A 50 34.55 -27.77 18.64
CA ASN A 50 35.96 -27.83 19.04
C ASN A 50 36.92 -27.58 17.86
N GLN A 51 36.63 -26.54 17.06
CA GLN A 51 37.40 -26.14 15.88
C GLN A 51 37.37 -27.13 14.71
N VAL A 52 36.55 -28.19 14.78
CA VAL A 52 36.32 -29.12 13.69
C VAL A 52 35.06 -28.76 12.92
N TYR A 53 35.15 -28.60 11.61
CA TYR A 53 34.02 -28.31 10.75
C TYR A 53 32.95 -29.39 10.83
N VAL A 54 31.70 -28.97 11.06
CA VAL A 54 30.55 -29.87 11.17
C VAL A 54 29.61 -29.71 9.96
N THR A 55 29.14 -28.50 9.68
CA THR A 55 28.17 -28.24 8.61
C THR A 55 28.08 -26.74 8.30
N ASP A 56 27.58 -26.41 7.13
CA ASP A 56 27.13 -25.06 6.75
C ASP A 56 25.60 -24.92 6.81
N SER A 57 24.88 -25.99 7.12
CA SER A 57 23.44 -25.97 7.34
C SER A 57 23.14 -25.76 8.83
N VAL A 58 22.91 -24.51 9.22
CA VAL A 58 22.64 -24.10 10.62
C VAL A 58 21.14 -23.95 10.93
N GLU A 59 20.27 -24.51 10.09
CA GLU A 59 18.83 -24.50 10.31
C GLU A 59 18.47 -25.19 11.64
N GLY A 60 17.68 -24.50 12.48
CA GLY A 60 17.30 -24.94 13.81
C GLY A 60 18.33 -24.63 14.91
N ILE A 61 19.58 -24.32 14.56
CA ILE A 61 20.63 -23.90 15.52
C ILE A 61 20.65 -22.37 15.64
N VAL A 62 20.59 -21.70 14.49
CA VAL A 62 20.51 -20.24 14.41
C VAL A 62 19.05 -19.87 14.07
N PRO A 63 18.49 -18.83 14.70
CA PRO A 63 17.16 -18.33 14.33
C PRO A 63 17.03 -18.08 12.83
N ASP A 64 15.86 -18.36 12.25
CA ASP A 64 15.64 -18.28 10.81
C ASP A 64 16.00 -16.91 10.21
N PHE A 65 15.68 -15.81 10.90
CA PHE A 65 16.01 -14.46 10.44
C PHE A 65 17.50 -14.15 10.43
N LEU A 66 18.31 -14.93 11.15
CA LEU A 66 19.77 -14.82 11.17
C LEU A 66 20.45 -15.78 10.19
N THR A 67 19.72 -16.71 9.56
CA THR A 67 20.32 -17.65 8.57
C THR A 67 20.83 -16.95 7.32
N LEU A 68 20.41 -15.73 7.08
CA LEU A 68 20.88 -14.86 5.99
C LEU A 68 22.25 -14.22 6.31
N LEU A 69 22.72 -14.28 7.56
CA LEU A 69 24.03 -13.78 7.95
C LEU A 69 25.15 -14.70 7.44
N HIS A 70 26.33 -14.15 7.37
CA HIS A 70 27.56 -14.88 7.11
C HIS A 70 28.37 -15.01 8.40
N GLY A 71 29.15 -16.03 8.51
CA GLY A 71 30.05 -16.12 9.65
C GLY A 71 30.49 -17.52 10.03
N VAL A 72 30.99 -17.63 11.23
CA VAL A 72 31.48 -18.84 11.82
C VAL A 72 30.99 -18.94 13.27
N ILE A 73 30.50 -20.10 13.65
CA ILE A 73 30.09 -20.42 15.02
C ILE A 73 30.80 -21.69 15.43
N ASP A 74 31.41 -21.71 16.62
CA ASP A 74 32.03 -22.88 17.23
C ASP A 74 31.38 -23.12 18.61
N SER A 75 30.85 -24.33 18.83
CA SER A 75 30.25 -24.75 20.09
C SER A 75 30.45 -26.23 20.32
N PRO A 76 31.14 -26.62 21.43
CA PRO A 76 31.26 -28.04 21.82
C PRO A 76 29.96 -28.65 22.32
N ASP A 77 28.97 -27.80 22.68
CA ASP A 77 27.67 -28.22 23.24
C ASP A 77 26.65 -28.58 22.16
N ILE A 78 26.99 -28.39 20.87
CA ILE A 78 26.16 -28.81 19.75
C ILE A 78 26.52 -30.22 19.35
N PRO A 79 25.55 -31.16 19.32
CA PRO A 79 25.83 -32.58 18.98
C PRO A 79 26.38 -32.73 17.58
N LEU A 80 27.42 -33.54 17.43
CA LEU A 80 28.07 -33.83 16.15
C LEU A 80 27.20 -34.63 15.15
N ASN A 81 26.15 -35.28 15.65
CA ASN A 81 25.26 -36.13 14.85
C ASN A 81 24.08 -35.31 14.32
N VAL A 82 24.28 -34.63 13.21
CA VAL A 82 23.40 -33.58 12.70
C VAL A 82 22.35 -34.15 11.74
N SER A 83 21.39 -34.93 12.23
CA SER A 83 20.15 -35.09 11.48
C SER A 83 19.24 -33.87 11.81
N ARG A 84 18.63 -33.28 10.79
CA ARG A 84 17.78 -32.09 10.90
C ARG A 84 16.64 -32.25 11.92
N SER A 85 16.07 -33.44 12.00
CA SER A 85 14.98 -33.80 12.93
C SER A 85 15.44 -33.85 14.39
N TYR A 86 16.69 -34.23 14.65
CA TYR A 86 17.26 -34.28 16.00
C TYR A 86 17.56 -32.89 16.53
N LEU A 87 18.15 -32.02 15.72
CA LEU A 87 18.48 -30.64 16.12
C LEU A 87 17.22 -29.82 16.47
N GLN A 88 16.13 -30.00 15.74
CA GLN A 88 14.87 -29.27 16.01
C GLN A 88 14.18 -29.73 17.30
N SER A 89 14.44 -30.94 17.80
CA SER A 89 13.85 -31.49 19.01
C SER A 89 14.70 -31.27 20.26
N ASP A 90 15.99 -30.98 20.12
CA ASP A 90 16.92 -30.83 21.23
C ASP A 90 16.68 -29.52 21.98
N SER A 91 16.43 -29.62 23.30
CA SER A 91 16.18 -28.47 24.19
C SER A 91 17.39 -27.55 24.33
N ASN A 92 18.61 -28.08 24.18
CA ASN A 92 19.85 -27.29 24.28
C ASN A 92 20.04 -26.45 23.02
N VAL A 93 19.76 -27.01 21.84
CA VAL A 93 19.80 -26.28 20.57
C VAL A 93 18.80 -25.11 20.58
N LYS A 94 17.58 -25.31 21.09
CA LYS A 94 16.61 -24.20 21.26
C LYS A 94 17.12 -23.11 22.19
N LYS A 95 17.76 -23.47 23.32
CA LYS A 95 18.37 -22.50 24.24
C LYS A 95 19.51 -21.73 23.57
N ILE A 96 20.35 -22.40 22.79
CA ILE A 96 21.42 -21.76 22.01
C ILE A 96 20.83 -20.76 21.01
N SER A 97 19.82 -21.16 20.26
CA SER A 97 19.13 -20.32 19.29
C SER A 97 18.55 -19.05 19.94
N THR A 98 17.80 -19.20 21.03
CA THR A 98 17.25 -18.07 21.79
C THR A 98 18.35 -17.14 22.33
N TYR A 99 19.45 -17.72 22.79
CA TYR A 99 20.56 -16.94 23.30
C TYR A 99 21.29 -16.15 22.19
N ILE A 100 21.49 -16.75 21.02
CA ILE A 100 22.03 -16.06 19.83
C ILE A 100 21.14 -14.87 19.48
N SER A 101 19.82 -15.07 19.39
CA SER A 101 18.85 -14.01 19.16
C SER A 101 18.99 -12.86 20.16
N LYS A 102 19.07 -13.21 21.45
CA LYS A 102 19.27 -12.23 22.53
C LYS A 102 20.57 -11.44 22.37
N LYS A 103 21.70 -12.12 22.11
CA LYS A 103 23.01 -11.47 21.94
C LYS A 103 23.07 -10.57 20.73
N VAL A 104 22.44 -10.99 19.62
CA VAL A 104 22.31 -10.17 18.40
C VAL A 104 21.53 -8.90 18.71
N SER A 105 20.35 -9.00 19.34
CA SER A 105 19.55 -7.82 19.69
C SER A 105 20.26 -6.90 20.70
N ASP A 106 20.91 -7.44 21.73
CA ASP A 106 21.66 -6.66 22.71
C ASP A 106 22.83 -5.90 22.02
N ARG A 107 23.51 -6.53 21.05
CA ARG A 107 24.60 -5.90 20.30
C ARG A 107 24.10 -4.80 19.36
N LEU A 108 23.00 -5.04 18.64
CA LEU A 108 22.38 -4.03 17.78
C LEU A 108 21.93 -2.82 18.59
N GLN A 109 21.30 -3.05 19.75
CA GLN A 109 20.92 -1.98 20.67
C GLN A 109 22.13 -1.20 21.21
N ALA A 110 23.23 -1.89 21.51
CA ALA A 110 24.45 -1.24 21.98
C ALA A 110 25.07 -0.35 20.88
N ILE A 111 25.08 -0.81 19.62
CA ILE A 111 25.57 -0.01 18.49
C ILE A 111 24.68 1.23 18.30
N PHE A 112 23.36 1.05 18.29
CA PHE A 112 22.40 2.16 18.20
C PHE A 112 22.61 3.22 19.29
N LYS A 113 22.84 2.79 20.55
CA LYS A 113 23.07 3.71 21.69
C LYS A 113 24.41 4.43 21.62
N ASN A 114 25.46 3.75 21.16
CA ASN A 114 26.83 4.29 21.15
C ASN A 114 27.09 5.17 19.94
N ASP A 115 26.57 4.82 18.78
CA ASP A 115 26.73 5.57 17.52
C ASP A 115 25.47 5.43 16.67
N ARG A 116 24.47 6.26 16.98
CA ARG A 116 23.20 6.31 16.28
C ARG A 116 23.39 6.65 14.81
N LYS A 117 24.31 7.57 14.49
CA LYS A 117 24.55 8.00 13.12
C LYS A 117 25.09 6.85 12.25
N GLU A 118 26.08 6.11 12.75
CA GLU A 118 26.59 4.92 12.06
C GLU A 118 25.49 3.88 11.86
N PHE A 119 24.58 3.71 12.85
CA PHE A 119 23.46 2.79 12.74
C PHE A 119 22.45 3.21 11.66
N GLU A 120 22.11 4.52 11.58
CA GLU A 120 21.24 5.09 10.56
C GLU A 120 21.84 4.92 9.15
N GLU A 121 23.13 5.20 8.96
CA GLU A 121 23.83 5.03 7.67
C GLU A 121 23.81 3.59 7.15
N LYS A 122 23.66 2.62 8.06
CA LYS A 122 23.62 1.18 7.73
C LYS A 122 22.22 0.58 7.83
N TRP A 123 21.21 1.38 8.15
CA TRP A 123 19.84 0.91 8.38
C TRP A 123 19.29 0.13 7.17
N ASP A 124 19.49 0.59 5.97
CA ASP A 124 18.99 -0.05 4.76
C ASP A 124 19.55 -1.48 4.56
N ASP A 125 20.78 -1.75 5.03
CA ASP A 125 21.39 -3.09 5.04
C ASP A 125 20.90 -3.95 6.22
N LEU A 126 20.46 -3.33 7.33
CA LEU A 126 20.01 -4.02 8.55
C LEU A 126 18.50 -4.26 8.58
N LYS A 127 17.72 -3.36 7.97
CA LYS A 127 16.26 -3.32 8.02
C LYS A 127 15.62 -4.68 7.81
N ILE A 128 16.07 -5.43 6.79
CA ILE A 128 15.46 -6.71 6.43
C ILE A 128 15.64 -7.76 7.54
N PHE A 129 16.81 -7.83 8.16
CA PHE A 129 17.09 -8.79 9.22
C PHE A 129 16.30 -8.45 10.49
N ILE A 130 16.26 -7.16 10.84
CA ILE A 130 15.55 -6.68 12.02
C ILE A 130 14.05 -6.88 11.82
N ASN A 131 13.48 -6.48 10.68
CA ASN A 131 12.06 -6.64 10.39
C ASN A 131 11.66 -8.12 10.36
N TYR A 132 12.47 -8.99 9.74
CA TYR A 132 12.17 -10.43 9.72
C TYR A 132 12.21 -11.04 11.13
N GLY A 133 13.18 -10.65 11.94
CA GLY A 133 13.24 -11.05 13.35
C GLY A 133 12.02 -10.59 14.15
N MET A 134 11.60 -9.35 13.96
CA MET A 134 10.41 -8.79 14.63
C MET A 134 9.11 -9.48 14.20
N LEU A 135 9.00 -9.88 12.95
CA LEU A 135 7.83 -10.60 12.42
C LEU A 135 7.75 -12.06 12.91
N THR A 136 8.88 -12.69 13.20
CA THR A 136 8.95 -14.12 13.49
C THR A 136 9.19 -14.46 14.96
N GLN A 137 9.70 -13.53 15.76
CA GLN A 137 10.04 -13.75 17.17
C GLN A 137 9.58 -12.60 18.06
N GLU A 138 8.59 -12.87 18.90
CA GLU A 138 8.04 -11.88 19.85
C GLU A 138 9.10 -11.33 20.82
N GLU A 139 9.97 -12.20 21.38
CA GLU A 139 11.04 -11.78 22.27
C GLU A 139 12.06 -10.85 21.59
N PHE A 140 12.28 -11.05 20.29
CA PHE A 140 13.13 -10.16 19.50
C PHE A 140 12.43 -8.83 19.25
N TYR A 141 11.10 -8.85 18.94
CA TYR A 141 10.30 -7.64 18.79
C TYR A 141 10.37 -6.75 20.03
N GLU A 142 10.16 -7.30 21.23
CA GLU A 142 10.20 -6.57 22.51
C GLU A 142 11.52 -5.84 22.77
N LYS A 143 12.58 -6.29 22.15
CA LYS A 143 13.89 -5.62 22.24
C LYS A 143 14.12 -4.67 21.07
N ALA A 144 13.81 -5.13 19.85
CA ALA A 144 14.10 -4.42 18.62
C ALA A 144 13.26 -3.14 18.46
N ASN A 145 12.06 -3.08 19.01
CA ASN A 145 11.19 -1.90 19.00
C ASN A 145 11.86 -0.64 19.60
N LYS A 146 12.90 -0.81 20.41
CA LYS A 146 13.65 0.29 21.04
C LYS A 146 14.73 0.89 20.16
N PHE A 147 15.11 0.22 19.08
CA PHE A 147 16.17 0.66 18.16
C PHE A 147 15.82 0.45 16.67
N ALA A 148 14.72 -0.22 16.38
CA ALA A 148 14.21 -0.30 15.01
C ALA A 148 13.80 1.09 14.51
N LEU A 149 14.11 1.39 13.26
CA LEU A 149 13.90 2.72 12.70
C LEU A 149 12.81 2.70 11.62
N LEU A 150 12.12 3.83 11.56
CA LEU A 150 11.32 4.24 10.42
C LEU A 150 12.09 5.31 9.64
N LYS A 151 12.09 5.23 8.33
CA LYS A 151 12.71 6.20 7.43
C LYS A 151 11.60 7.01 6.75
N ASP A 152 11.74 8.33 6.73
CA ASP A 152 10.81 9.18 5.99
C ASP A 152 11.32 9.48 4.56
N THR A 153 10.48 10.15 3.78
CA THR A 153 10.80 10.54 2.40
C THR A 153 11.80 11.70 2.29
N ASP A 154 12.31 12.21 3.41
CA ASP A 154 13.41 13.18 3.49
C ASP A 154 14.72 12.55 3.98
N ASP A 155 14.81 11.19 3.94
CA ASP A 155 15.95 10.40 4.40
C ASP A 155 16.28 10.59 5.89
N LYS A 156 15.31 10.96 6.72
CA LYS A 156 15.46 11.04 8.16
C LYS A 156 14.98 9.76 8.83
N TYR A 157 15.65 9.41 9.93
CA TYR A 157 15.40 8.19 10.66
C TYR A 157 14.85 8.48 12.05
N TYR A 158 13.85 7.69 12.45
CA TYR A 158 13.16 7.84 13.73
C TYR A 158 12.95 6.48 14.37
N THR A 159 13.08 6.37 15.69
CA THR A 159 12.49 5.25 16.42
C THR A 159 10.96 5.35 16.37
N TYR A 160 10.27 4.26 16.70
CA TYR A 160 8.80 4.27 16.71
C TYR A 160 8.22 5.35 17.63
N GLU A 161 8.80 5.51 18.81
CA GLU A 161 8.38 6.52 19.80
C GLU A 161 8.64 7.96 19.32
N GLU A 162 9.80 8.22 18.71
CA GLU A 162 10.12 9.52 18.13
C GLU A 162 9.17 9.88 17.00
N TYR A 163 8.86 8.91 16.12
CA TYR A 163 7.96 9.15 15.01
C TYR A 163 6.52 9.39 15.45
N GLN A 164 6.03 8.62 16.43
CA GLN A 164 4.71 8.85 17.04
C GLN A 164 4.61 10.27 17.61
N SER A 165 5.64 10.70 18.32
CA SER A 165 5.68 12.05 18.91
C SER A 165 5.70 13.14 17.82
N LEU A 166 6.42 12.91 16.72
CA LEU A 166 6.51 13.84 15.60
C LEU A 166 5.17 14.08 14.92
N ILE A 167 4.41 13.01 14.66
CA ILE A 167 3.19 13.10 13.84
C ILE A 167 1.91 13.33 14.66
N LYS A 168 1.97 13.21 15.99
CA LYS A 168 0.80 13.18 16.88
C LYS A 168 -0.13 14.39 16.68
N ASP A 169 0.41 15.59 16.60
CA ASP A 169 -0.41 16.80 16.55
C ASP A 169 -1.05 17.02 15.17
N ASN A 170 -0.35 16.61 14.10
CA ASN A 170 -0.79 16.88 12.74
C ASN A 170 -1.49 15.69 12.08
N GLN A 171 -1.20 14.46 12.49
CA GLN A 171 -1.69 13.25 11.81
C GLN A 171 -2.62 12.40 12.68
N THR A 172 -3.28 13.01 13.66
CA THR A 172 -4.39 12.39 14.40
C THR A 172 -5.71 12.73 13.74
N ASP A 173 -6.53 11.71 13.45
CA ASP A 173 -7.87 11.88 12.87
C ASP A 173 -8.90 12.32 13.93
N LYS A 174 -10.14 12.61 13.49
CA LYS A 174 -11.25 13.01 14.35
C LYS A 174 -11.65 11.94 15.38
N ASP A 175 -11.34 10.68 15.12
CA ASP A 175 -11.67 9.54 15.99
C ASP A 175 -10.52 9.23 16.97
N GLY A 176 -9.45 10.01 16.92
CA GLY A 176 -8.28 9.89 17.78
C GLY A 176 -7.30 8.80 17.34
N ASN A 177 -7.37 8.34 16.08
CA ASN A 177 -6.40 7.43 15.53
C ASN A 177 -5.20 8.19 14.96
N LEU A 178 -4.01 7.70 15.24
CA LEU A 178 -2.76 8.23 14.70
C LEU A 178 -2.50 7.63 13.31
N ILE A 179 -2.43 8.47 12.29
CA ILE A 179 -2.31 8.05 10.89
C ILE A 179 -0.85 8.15 10.45
N TYR A 180 -0.26 6.98 10.17
CA TYR A 180 1.08 6.86 9.59
C TYR A 180 0.93 6.88 8.07
N LEU A 181 1.23 8.03 7.45
CA LEU A 181 1.28 8.11 5.99
C LEU A 181 2.57 7.48 5.48
N TYR A 182 2.45 6.71 4.39
CA TYR A 182 3.64 6.10 3.79
C TYR A 182 3.56 6.06 2.26
N ALA A 183 4.73 6.01 1.64
CA ALA A 183 4.93 5.76 0.22
C ALA A 183 5.78 4.50 0.03
N THR A 184 5.57 3.78 -1.07
CA THR A 184 6.36 2.61 -1.46
C THR A 184 7.36 2.92 -2.56
N HIS A 185 7.10 3.97 -3.37
CA HIS A 185 7.94 4.42 -4.46
C HIS A 185 7.97 5.95 -4.46
N ALA A 186 9.04 6.53 -3.92
CA ALA A 186 9.12 7.98 -3.71
C ALA A 186 8.97 8.79 -5.02
N ASP A 187 9.58 8.34 -6.11
CA ASP A 187 9.53 9.04 -7.40
C ASP A 187 8.14 8.93 -8.05
N GLU A 188 7.55 7.74 -8.04
CA GLU A 188 6.24 7.50 -8.67
C GLU A 188 5.10 8.16 -7.90
N GLN A 189 5.22 8.27 -6.58
CA GLN A 189 4.23 8.85 -5.68
C GLN A 189 4.55 10.29 -5.27
N TYR A 190 5.51 10.92 -5.95
CA TYR A 190 6.03 12.25 -5.59
C TYR A 190 4.93 13.30 -5.41
N SER A 191 3.96 13.37 -6.31
CA SER A 191 2.88 14.36 -6.22
C SER A 191 1.99 14.20 -4.99
N TYR A 192 1.74 12.96 -4.55
CA TYR A 192 0.98 12.67 -3.33
C TYR A 192 1.80 12.98 -2.08
N ILE A 193 3.11 12.68 -2.13
CA ILE A 193 4.07 13.02 -1.05
C ILE A 193 4.15 14.54 -0.90
N ASP A 194 4.29 15.27 -2.00
CA ASP A 194 4.36 16.74 -2.00
C ASP A 194 3.08 17.35 -1.46
N ALA A 195 1.91 16.86 -1.88
CA ALA A 195 0.61 17.30 -1.35
C ALA A 195 0.49 17.06 0.17
N ALA A 196 1.00 15.91 0.67
CA ALA A 196 1.03 15.61 2.09
C ALA A 196 1.96 16.55 2.87
N LYS A 197 3.17 16.79 2.34
CA LYS A 197 4.15 17.71 2.95
C LYS A 197 3.64 19.15 2.98
N ASN A 198 2.95 19.60 1.95
CA ASN A 198 2.34 20.95 1.90
C ASN A 198 1.23 21.14 2.95
N LYS A 199 0.62 20.05 3.44
CA LYS A 199 -0.29 20.04 4.60
C LYS A 199 0.43 19.93 5.95
N GLY A 200 1.77 19.85 5.96
CA GLY A 200 2.58 19.66 7.16
C GLY A 200 2.60 18.22 7.67
N TYR A 201 2.25 17.24 6.82
CA TYR A 201 2.30 15.83 7.17
C TYR A 201 3.68 15.24 6.86
N ASN A 202 4.13 14.31 7.70
CA ASN A 202 5.32 13.51 7.43
C ASN A 202 4.91 12.19 6.73
N VAL A 203 5.73 11.73 5.80
CA VAL A 203 5.48 10.53 5.00
C VAL A 203 6.65 9.57 5.14
N LEU A 204 6.39 8.35 5.56
CA LEU A 204 7.37 7.26 5.63
C LEU A 204 7.69 6.70 4.24
N LEU A 205 8.91 6.23 4.06
CA LEU A 205 9.31 5.43 2.91
C LEU A 205 9.32 3.94 3.31
N MET A 206 8.37 3.19 2.76
CA MET A 206 8.19 1.76 3.01
C MET A 206 8.35 0.98 1.70
N ASP A 207 9.58 0.89 1.22
CA ASP A 207 9.99 0.33 -0.07
C ASP A 207 10.56 -1.10 0.04
N GLY A 208 10.57 -1.65 1.25
CA GLY A 208 11.12 -2.96 1.56
C GLY A 208 10.13 -4.10 1.33
N GLN A 209 10.63 -5.28 0.98
CA GLN A 209 9.82 -6.48 0.71
C GLN A 209 8.99 -6.96 1.91
N LEU A 210 9.43 -6.67 3.13
CA LEU A 210 8.72 -7.04 4.37
C LEU A 210 7.80 -5.94 4.88
N ASP A 211 7.77 -4.77 4.25
CA ASP A 211 7.07 -3.61 4.81
C ASP A 211 5.55 -3.80 4.86
N VAL A 212 4.95 -4.54 3.93
CA VAL A 212 3.51 -4.90 3.99
C VAL A 212 3.20 -5.73 5.25
N ALA A 213 4.04 -6.72 5.55
CA ALA A 213 3.87 -7.54 6.75
C ALA A 213 4.17 -6.71 8.03
N MET A 214 5.19 -5.84 7.98
CA MET A 214 5.51 -4.92 9.07
C MET A 214 4.36 -3.96 9.36
N VAL A 215 3.76 -3.36 8.35
CA VAL A 215 2.57 -2.49 8.52
C VAL A 215 1.47 -3.23 9.25
N SER A 216 1.13 -4.43 8.82
CA SER A 216 0.07 -5.24 9.44
C SER A 216 0.38 -5.60 10.90
N MET A 217 1.64 -5.92 11.22
CA MET A 217 2.08 -6.19 12.58
C MET A 217 2.07 -4.93 13.45
N LEU A 218 2.57 -3.81 12.93
CA LEU A 218 2.65 -2.54 13.69
C LEU A 218 1.26 -1.99 14.00
N GLU A 219 0.28 -2.11 13.09
CA GLU A 219 -1.12 -1.74 13.37
C GLU A 219 -1.74 -2.58 14.50
N GLN A 220 -1.33 -3.83 14.66
CA GLN A 220 -1.77 -4.67 15.79
C GLN A 220 -1.09 -4.30 17.11
N LYS A 221 0.17 -3.85 17.05
CA LYS A 221 0.97 -3.51 18.22
C LYS A 221 0.74 -2.08 18.71
N PHE A 222 0.42 -1.14 17.83
CA PHE A 222 0.20 0.25 18.15
C PHE A 222 -1.29 0.52 18.36
N GLU A 223 -1.66 0.86 19.59
CA GLU A 223 -3.04 1.21 19.89
C GLU A 223 -3.48 2.44 19.10
N LYS A 224 -4.70 2.42 18.57
CA LYS A 224 -5.29 3.54 17.81
C LYS A 224 -4.39 4.10 16.73
N SER A 225 -3.71 3.22 16.00
CA SER A 225 -2.82 3.60 14.91
C SER A 225 -3.25 2.93 13.61
N ARG A 226 -3.09 3.65 12.49
CA ARG A 226 -3.38 3.16 11.16
C ARG A 226 -2.30 3.60 10.18
N PHE A 227 -1.86 2.69 9.33
CA PHE A 227 -0.97 3.01 8.23
C PHE A 227 -1.79 3.20 6.95
N THR A 228 -1.54 4.30 6.25
CA THR A 228 -2.28 4.66 5.04
C THR A 228 -1.31 5.14 3.95
N ARG A 229 -1.37 4.51 2.77
CA ARG A 229 -0.51 4.92 1.66
C ARG A 229 -0.99 6.25 1.08
N VAL A 230 -0.06 7.14 0.73
CA VAL A 230 -0.36 8.53 0.32
C VAL A 230 -1.27 8.66 -0.90
N ASP A 231 -1.33 7.64 -1.75
CA ASP A 231 -2.16 7.58 -2.96
C ASP A 231 -3.46 6.78 -2.78
N SER A 232 -3.78 6.39 -1.53
CA SER A 232 -4.98 5.58 -1.27
C SER A 232 -6.27 6.39 -1.30
N ASP A 233 -6.20 7.68 -1.04
CA ASP A 233 -7.31 8.63 -1.18
C ASP A 233 -6.75 10.05 -1.37
N VAL A 234 -7.63 11.03 -1.57
CA VAL A 234 -7.25 12.44 -1.59
C VAL A 234 -6.72 12.87 -0.22
N ILE A 235 -5.78 13.82 -0.22
CA ILE A 235 -5.05 14.21 0.99
C ILE A 235 -5.96 14.60 2.17
N ASP A 236 -7.08 15.25 1.89
CA ASP A 236 -8.04 15.70 2.92
C ASP A 236 -8.82 14.54 3.57
N ARG A 237 -8.81 13.35 2.95
CA ARG A 237 -9.44 12.14 3.46
C ARG A 237 -8.47 11.15 4.09
N LEU A 238 -7.18 11.23 3.76
CA LEU A 238 -6.16 10.38 4.35
C LEU A 238 -6.14 10.56 5.87
N ILE A 239 -6.31 11.81 6.34
CA ILE A 239 -6.44 12.14 7.76
C ILE A 239 -7.73 12.95 7.92
N ALA A 240 -8.83 12.26 8.24
CA ALA A 240 -10.13 12.88 8.39
C ALA A 240 -10.19 13.71 9.69
N LYS A 241 -9.99 15.02 9.59
CA LYS A 241 -10.08 15.96 10.74
C LYS A 241 -11.50 16.49 10.96
N GLU A 242 -12.31 16.56 9.92
CA GLU A 242 -13.68 17.07 9.95
C GLU A 242 -14.66 16.06 9.36
N GLU A 243 -15.96 16.25 9.63
CA GLU A 243 -16.99 15.50 8.91
C GLU A 243 -16.99 15.85 7.42
N ARG A 244 -17.36 14.87 6.59
CA ARG A 244 -17.41 15.04 5.13
C ARG A 244 -18.32 16.22 4.78
N LYS A 245 -17.78 17.21 4.08
CA LYS A 245 -18.61 18.13 3.30
C LYS A 245 -18.96 17.41 2.00
N ASP A 246 -20.22 17.12 1.80
CA ASP A 246 -20.67 16.61 0.51
C ASP A 246 -20.34 17.62 -0.59
N ALA A 247 -20.02 17.11 -1.77
CA ALA A 247 -19.79 17.96 -2.94
C ALA A 247 -21.02 18.87 -3.14
N SER A 248 -20.76 20.14 -3.41
CA SER A 248 -21.80 21.18 -3.59
C SER A 248 -22.71 20.97 -4.81
N LEU A 249 -22.56 19.86 -5.54
CA LEU A 249 -23.32 19.52 -6.73
C LEU A 249 -24.57 18.70 -6.41
N GLU A 250 -25.63 18.93 -7.17
CA GLU A 250 -26.81 18.08 -7.17
C GLU A 250 -26.51 16.67 -7.69
N ALA A 251 -27.32 15.68 -7.29
CA ALA A 251 -27.12 14.29 -7.68
C ALA A 251 -27.09 14.10 -9.22
N GLY A 252 -27.95 14.79 -9.96
CA GLY A 252 -27.98 14.77 -11.41
C GLY A 252 -26.70 15.28 -12.06
N GLN A 253 -26.11 16.35 -11.55
CA GLN A 253 -24.86 16.93 -12.02
C GLN A 253 -23.66 16.00 -11.75
N ARG A 254 -23.65 15.33 -10.60
CA ARG A 254 -22.64 14.30 -10.28
C ARG A 254 -22.71 13.12 -11.25
N ASP A 255 -23.92 12.66 -11.57
CA ASP A 255 -24.14 11.57 -12.51
C ASP A 255 -23.67 11.94 -13.94
N ILE A 256 -24.00 13.17 -14.40
CA ILE A 256 -23.55 13.68 -15.69
C ILE A 256 -22.01 13.69 -15.77
N LEU A 257 -21.33 14.30 -14.79
CA LEU A 257 -19.87 14.34 -14.75
C LEU A 257 -19.27 12.93 -14.74
N SER A 258 -19.78 12.05 -13.88
CA SER A 258 -19.29 10.68 -13.78
C SER A 258 -19.43 9.91 -15.09
N SER A 259 -20.57 10.07 -15.78
CA SER A 259 -20.84 9.43 -17.08
C SER A 259 -19.92 9.95 -18.19
N ILE A 260 -19.72 11.28 -18.24
CA ILE A 260 -18.82 11.94 -19.20
C ILE A 260 -17.40 11.38 -19.06
N PHE A 261 -16.83 11.42 -17.87
CA PHE A 261 -15.44 10.99 -17.66
C PHE A 261 -15.29 9.47 -17.81
N ARG A 262 -16.26 8.68 -17.34
CA ARG A 262 -16.26 7.22 -17.49
C ARG A 262 -16.23 6.81 -18.96
N SER A 263 -16.97 7.50 -19.84
CA SER A 263 -17.02 7.19 -21.26
C SER A 263 -15.69 7.33 -22.00
N GLN A 264 -14.76 8.12 -21.45
CA GLN A 264 -13.46 8.41 -22.06
C GLN A 264 -12.29 7.66 -21.40
N LEU A 265 -12.55 6.89 -20.34
CA LEU A 265 -11.52 6.08 -19.69
C LEU A 265 -11.05 4.95 -20.62
N PRO A 266 -9.74 4.71 -20.71
CA PRO A 266 -9.22 3.62 -21.51
C PRO A 266 -9.58 2.27 -20.89
N GLN A 267 -9.94 1.29 -21.74
CA GLN A 267 -10.06 -0.10 -21.32
C GLN A 267 -8.66 -0.68 -21.12
N MET A 268 -8.31 -1.00 -19.90
CA MET A 268 -7.02 -1.57 -19.52
C MET A 268 -7.20 -3.00 -19.04
N LYS A 269 -6.24 -3.87 -19.36
CA LYS A 269 -6.28 -5.28 -18.95
C LYS A 269 -6.11 -5.37 -17.43
N LYS A 270 -7.05 -5.99 -16.72
CA LYS A 270 -7.04 -6.14 -15.25
C LYS A 270 -7.02 -4.81 -14.47
N VAL A 271 -7.62 -3.76 -15.03
CA VAL A 271 -7.80 -2.47 -14.35
C VAL A 271 -9.23 -2.01 -14.53
N GLU A 272 -9.86 -1.60 -13.44
CA GLU A 272 -11.19 -1.02 -13.43
C GLU A 272 -11.16 0.35 -12.74
N PHE A 273 -11.90 1.31 -13.29
CA PHE A 273 -12.01 2.64 -12.73
C PHE A 273 -13.43 2.91 -12.23
N ASN A 274 -13.52 3.39 -11.00
CA ASN A 274 -14.70 4.04 -10.48
C ASN A 274 -14.50 5.56 -10.60
N VAL A 275 -15.56 6.31 -10.96
CA VAL A 275 -15.49 7.77 -11.08
C VAL A 275 -16.24 8.39 -9.90
N GLU A 276 -15.53 9.20 -9.12
CA GLU A 276 -16.05 9.89 -7.95
C GLU A 276 -15.92 11.41 -8.09
N THR A 277 -16.84 12.14 -7.50
CA THR A 277 -16.81 13.60 -7.44
C THR A 277 -16.52 14.06 -6.02
N GLN A 278 -15.60 15.02 -5.84
CA GLN A 278 -15.23 15.56 -4.54
C GLN A 278 -14.98 17.07 -4.60
N SER A 279 -15.20 17.75 -3.48
CA SER A 279 -14.82 19.15 -3.27
C SER A 279 -13.42 19.21 -2.69
N LEU A 280 -12.44 19.68 -3.49
CA LEU A 280 -11.01 19.77 -3.11
C LEU A 280 -10.49 21.22 -3.14
N GLY A 281 -11.39 22.19 -3.26
CA GLY A 281 -11.08 23.60 -3.41
C GLY A 281 -10.67 23.99 -4.84
N GLU A 282 -10.72 25.29 -5.12
CA GLU A 282 -10.50 25.83 -6.47
C GLU A 282 -9.06 25.67 -6.98
N THR A 283 -8.09 25.65 -6.06
CA THR A 283 -6.66 25.51 -6.35
C THR A 283 -6.17 24.06 -6.32
N GLY A 284 -7.03 23.12 -5.91
CA GLY A 284 -6.72 21.70 -5.89
C GLY A 284 -6.57 21.13 -7.30
N THR A 285 -5.95 19.97 -7.42
CA THR A 285 -5.80 19.25 -8.70
C THR A 285 -7.18 18.99 -9.32
N PRO A 286 -7.40 19.25 -10.64
CA PRO A 286 -8.72 19.08 -11.26
C PRO A 286 -9.21 17.63 -11.23
N ILE A 287 -8.28 16.68 -11.39
CA ILE A 287 -8.57 15.27 -11.45
C ILE A 287 -7.36 14.48 -10.91
N MET A 288 -7.62 13.42 -10.19
CA MET A 288 -6.56 12.53 -9.68
C MET A 288 -7.03 11.08 -9.64
N ILE A 289 -6.09 10.15 -9.62
CA ILE A 289 -6.36 8.72 -9.49
C ILE A 289 -5.91 8.27 -8.10
N THR A 290 -6.78 7.57 -7.39
CA THR A 290 -6.46 6.96 -6.09
C THR A 290 -6.74 5.47 -6.11
N GLN A 291 -6.10 4.70 -5.22
CA GLN A 291 -6.30 3.26 -5.13
C GLN A 291 -6.68 2.86 -3.70
N SER A 292 -7.85 2.27 -3.51
CA SER A 292 -8.32 1.84 -2.19
C SER A 292 -7.28 1.01 -1.43
N GLU A 293 -6.91 1.47 -0.23
CA GLU A 293 -5.95 0.81 0.66
C GLU A 293 -6.35 -0.64 0.94
N TYR A 294 -7.63 -0.88 1.22
CA TYR A 294 -8.15 -2.21 1.53
C TYR A 294 -7.97 -3.19 0.38
N MET A 295 -8.41 -2.82 -0.83
CA MET A 295 -8.32 -3.70 -2.00
C MET A 295 -6.88 -3.99 -2.38
N ARG A 296 -6.02 -2.98 -2.30
CA ARG A 296 -4.59 -3.12 -2.56
C ARG A 296 -3.92 -4.09 -1.60
N ARG A 297 -4.14 -3.91 -0.28
CA ARG A 297 -3.57 -4.80 0.74
C ARG A 297 -4.05 -6.25 0.61
N MET A 298 -5.34 -6.45 0.32
CA MET A 298 -5.88 -7.78 0.08
C MET A 298 -5.17 -8.47 -1.09
N LYS A 299 -4.88 -7.72 -2.16
CA LYS A 299 -4.19 -8.24 -3.33
C LYS A 299 -2.70 -8.52 -3.06
N GLU A 300 -2.01 -7.65 -2.33
CA GLU A 300 -0.63 -7.85 -1.90
C GLU A 300 -0.50 -9.08 -0.99
N MET A 301 -1.42 -9.26 -0.04
CA MET A 301 -1.46 -10.45 0.82
C MET A 301 -1.74 -11.74 0.03
N ALA A 302 -2.58 -11.68 -1.00
CA ALA A 302 -2.87 -12.83 -1.86
C ALA A 302 -1.63 -13.36 -2.60
N ASN A 303 -0.67 -12.48 -2.90
CA ASN A 303 0.61 -12.88 -3.52
C ASN A 303 1.54 -13.61 -2.53
N ILE A 304 1.33 -13.46 -1.24
CA ILE A 304 2.16 -14.05 -0.17
C ILE A 304 1.53 -15.32 0.39
N GLN A 305 0.19 -15.39 0.46
CA GLN A 305 -0.56 -16.51 1.06
C GLN A 305 -1.30 -17.31 -0.01
N ALA A 306 -0.90 -18.57 -0.21
CA ALA A 306 -1.48 -19.46 -1.22
C ALA A 306 -3.01 -19.68 -1.10
N GLY A 307 -3.61 -19.46 0.07
CA GLY A 307 -5.06 -19.59 0.30
C GLY A 307 -5.91 -18.39 -0.18
N MET A 308 -5.30 -17.29 -0.61
CA MET A 308 -5.98 -16.06 -1.03
C MET A 308 -5.83 -15.76 -2.53
N SER A 309 -5.49 -16.74 -3.34
CA SER A 309 -5.21 -16.59 -4.79
C SER A 309 -6.34 -15.89 -5.57
N PHE A 310 -7.60 -16.03 -5.12
CA PHE A 310 -8.75 -15.36 -5.73
C PHE A 310 -8.58 -13.84 -5.79
N TYR A 311 -8.09 -13.19 -4.74
CA TYR A 311 -7.86 -11.75 -4.72
C TYR A 311 -6.73 -11.32 -5.66
N GLY A 312 -5.73 -12.18 -5.88
CA GLY A 312 -4.63 -11.93 -6.82
C GLY A 312 -5.07 -11.88 -8.29
N GLU A 313 -6.20 -12.53 -8.64
CA GLU A 313 -6.77 -12.53 -9.99
C GLU A 313 -7.74 -11.37 -10.25
N MET A 314 -8.24 -10.69 -9.20
CA MET A 314 -9.15 -9.56 -9.33
C MET A 314 -8.48 -8.39 -10.05
N PRO A 315 -9.25 -7.57 -10.82
CA PRO A 315 -8.71 -6.35 -11.41
C PRO A 315 -8.24 -5.38 -10.33
N ASP A 316 -7.30 -4.52 -10.68
CA ASP A 316 -6.91 -3.38 -9.86
C ASP A 316 -8.01 -2.33 -9.92
N MET A 317 -8.59 -2.00 -8.77
CA MET A 317 -9.64 -1.01 -8.64
C MET A 317 -9.03 0.36 -8.33
N PHE A 318 -9.26 1.31 -9.21
CA PHE A 318 -8.85 2.70 -9.03
C PHE A 318 -10.06 3.62 -8.98
N ASN A 319 -9.95 4.73 -8.25
CA ASN A 319 -10.92 5.80 -8.27
C ASN A 319 -10.36 6.97 -9.09
N LEU A 320 -11.09 7.40 -10.10
CA LEU A 320 -10.88 8.68 -10.76
C LEU A 320 -11.66 9.73 -10.00
N VAL A 321 -10.97 10.56 -9.26
CA VAL A 321 -11.57 11.61 -8.42
C VAL A 321 -11.62 12.93 -9.18
N LEU A 322 -12.81 13.48 -9.38
CA LEU A 322 -13.06 14.75 -10.05
C LEU A 322 -13.23 15.85 -9.00
N ASN A 323 -12.41 16.89 -9.06
CA ASN A 323 -12.54 18.05 -8.19
C ASN A 323 -13.61 19.01 -8.73
N VAL A 324 -14.80 18.97 -8.14
CA VAL A 324 -15.94 19.78 -8.59
C VAL A 324 -15.77 21.30 -8.37
N ASP A 325 -14.80 21.70 -7.55
CA ASP A 325 -14.53 23.12 -7.32
C ASP A 325 -13.60 23.72 -8.37
N HIS A 326 -12.84 22.85 -9.06
CA HIS A 326 -11.85 23.31 -10.04
C HIS A 326 -12.51 23.88 -11.30
N LYS A 327 -11.99 25.02 -11.78
CA LYS A 327 -12.55 25.76 -12.92
C LYS A 327 -12.73 24.91 -14.19
N LEU A 328 -11.80 24.00 -14.49
CA LEU A 328 -11.91 23.16 -15.69
C LEU A 328 -13.01 22.11 -15.57
N VAL A 329 -13.25 21.55 -14.39
CA VAL A 329 -14.35 20.59 -14.15
C VAL A 329 -15.70 21.29 -14.19
N LYS A 330 -15.79 22.49 -13.57
CA LYS A 330 -16.99 23.35 -13.68
C LYS A 330 -17.28 23.74 -15.14
N GLN A 331 -16.25 24.06 -15.91
CA GLN A 331 -16.41 24.38 -17.33
C GLN A 331 -16.95 23.17 -18.11
N VAL A 332 -16.39 21.97 -17.91
CA VAL A 332 -16.89 20.74 -18.57
C VAL A 332 -18.36 20.50 -18.24
N LEU A 333 -18.78 20.69 -16.98
CA LEU A 333 -20.17 20.52 -16.56
C LEU A 333 -21.08 21.54 -17.25
N ASN A 334 -20.73 22.84 -17.24
CA ASN A 334 -21.51 23.89 -17.86
C ASN A 334 -21.61 23.72 -19.38
N ASP A 335 -20.53 23.33 -20.05
CA ASP A 335 -20.51 23.06 -21.49
C ASP A 335 -21.38 21.83 -21.84
N ALA A 336 -21.37 20.80 -21.00
CA ALA A 336 -22.22 19.62 -21.17
C ALA A 336 -23.70 19.97 -20.98
N ASP A 337 -24.05 20.71 -19.94
CA ASP A 337 -25.39 21.18 -19.69
C ASP A 337 -25.96 21.98 -20.88
N ASN A 338 -25.15 22.87 -21.46
CA ASN A 338 -25.57 23.67 -22.60
C ASN A 338 -25.69 22.86 -23.88
N SER A 339 -24.76 21.92 -24.14
CA SER A 339 -24.68 21.18 -25.40
C SER A 339 -25.64 20.00 -25.44
N CYS A 340 -25.89 19.35 -24.31
CA CYS A 340 -26.67 18.11 -24.24
C CYS A 340 -28.10 18.33 -23.76
N LYS A 341 -28.45 19.52 -23.22
CA LYS A 341 -29.75 19.78 -22.60
C LYS A 341 -30.96 19.35 -23.44
N ALA A 342 -31.01 19.75 -24.70
CA ALA A 342 -32.12 19.42 -25.59
C ALA A 342 -32.27 17.91 -25.85
N ALA A 343 -31.16 17.16 -25.83
CA ALA A 343 -31.17 15.71 -26.02
C ALA A 343 -31.45 14.96 -24.72
N LEU A 344 -31.04 15.51 -23.57
CA LEU A 344 -31.20 14.88 -22.25
C LEU A 344 -32.59 15.10 -21.65
N GLU A 345 -33.21 16.26 -21.87
CA GLU A 345 -34.50 16.62 -21.26
C GLU A 345 -35.62 15.57 -21.49
N PRO A 346 -35.85 15.03 -22.71
CA PRO A 346 -36.86 13.98 -22.91
C PRO A 346 -36.46 12.68 -22.18
N ILE A 347 -35.19 12.30 -22.17
CA ILE A 347 -34.69 11.09 -21.52
C ILE A 347 -34.87 11.19 -19.99
N GLU A 348 -34.52 12.32 -19.40
CA GLU A 348 -34.65 12.55 -17.95
C GLU A 348 -36.11 12.62 -17.50
N THR A 349 -36.98 13.16 -18.34
CA THR A 349 -38.43 13.17 -18.09
C THR A 349 -38.99 11.75 -18.04
N GLU A 350 -38.62 10.91 -19.01
CA GLU A 350 -39.05 9.51 -19.06
C GLU A 350 -38.45 8.71 -17.89
N MET A 351 -37.16 8.86 -17.61
CA MET A 351 -36.51 8.23 -16.45
C MET A 351 -37.21 8.63 -15.13
N THR A 352 -37.59 9.89 -14.97
CA THR A 352 -38.30 10.34 -13.77
C THR A 352 -39.65 9.67 -13.61
N SER A 353 -40.40 9.54 -14.72
CA SER A 353 -41.67 8.83 -14.74
C SER A 353 -41.52 7.35 -14.41
N LEU A 354 -40.53 6.69 -15.04
CA LEU A 354 -40.23 5.29 -14.80
C LEU A 354 -39.72 5.00 -13.36
N ASN A 355 -38.87 5.87 -12.80
CA ASN A 355 -38.43 5.75 -11.43
C ASN A 355 -39.60 5.87 -10.44
N LYS A 356 -40.53 6.81 -10.66
CA LYS A 356 -41.72 6.92 -9.83
C LYS A 356 -42.56 5.64 -9.89
N ARG A 357 -42.73 5.07 -11.08
CA ARG A 357 -43.47 3.80 -11.25
C ARG A 357 -42.76 2.62 -10.60
N HIS A 358 -41.46 2.55 -10.73
CA HIS A 358 -40.60 1.55 -10.05
C HIS A 358 -40.79 1.59 -8.55
N ASP A 359 -40.72 2.81 -7.93
CA ASP A 359 -40.87 3.00 -6.49
C ASP A 359 -42.29 2.62 -6.01
N GLU A 360 -43.35 2.92 -6.81
CA GLU A 360 -44.70 2.51 -6.51
C GLU A 360 -44.85 0.98 -6.49
N LEU A 361 -44.28 0.30 -7.49
CA LEU A 361 -44.32 -1.16 -7.59
C LEU A 361 -43.50 -1.80 -6.46
N HIS A 362 -42.34 -1.26 -6.16
CA HIS A 362 -41.49 -1.76 -5.08
C HIS A 362 -42.16 -1.64 -3.72
N LYS A 363 -42.81 -0.50 -3.42
CA LYS A 363 -43.61 -0.30 -2.20
C LYS A 363 -44.80 -1.24 -2.11
N ALA A 364 -45.45 -1.52 -3.26
CA ALA A 364 -46.58 -2.46 -3.30
C ALA A 364 -46.15 -3.92 -3.01
N GLN A 365 -44.89 -4.25 -3.24
CA GLN A 365 -44.31 -5.58 -3.00
C GLN A 365 -43.60 -5.69 -1.64
N GLU A 366 -43.37 -4.58 -0.96
CA GLU A 366 -42.68 -4.55 0.33
C GLU A 366 -43.45 -5.34 1.41
N GLY A 367 -42.75 -6.27 2.07
CA GLY A 367 -43.33 -7.16 3.10
C GLY A 367 -44.08 -8.38 2.57
N LYS A 368 -44.28 -8.55 1.26
CA LYS A 368 -44.87 -9.73 0.65
C LYS A 368 -43.83 -10.81 0.33
N LYS A 369 -44.21 -12.07 0.45
CA LYS A 369 -43.36 -13.16 -0.03
C LYS A 369 -43.44 -13.26 -1.57
N ALA A 370 -42.39 -13.79 -2.18
CA ALA A 370 -42.29 -13.92 -3.65
C ALA A 370 -43.51 -14.61 -4.28
N ASP A 371 -44.14 -15.55 -3.57
CA ASP A 371 -45.31 -16.32 -4.01
C ASP A 371 -46.61 -15.52 -3.88
N GLU A 372 -46.65 -14.47 -3.05
CA GLU A 372 -47.78 -13.60 -2.81
C GLU A 372 -47.88 -12.41 -3.79
N ILE A 373 -46.84 -12.20 -4.58
CA ILE A 373 -46.78 -11.11 -5.56
C ILE A 373 -47.40 -11.62 -6.89
N PRO A 374 -48.45 -10.95 -7.40
CA PRO A 374 -49.05 -11.29 -8.69
C PRO A 374 -48.02 -11.30 -9.84
N GLN A 375 -48.12 -12.28 -10.74
CA GLN A 375 -47.18 -12.37 -11.87
C GLN A 375 -47.18 -11.11 -12.73
N ALA A 376 -48.35 -10.48 -12.95
CA ALA A 376 -48.48 -9.25 -13.70
C ALA A 376 -47.67 -8.08 -13.05
N GLU A 377 -47.59 -7.98 -11.73
CA GLU A 377 -46.78 -6.95 -11.04
C GLU A 377 -45.27 -7.22 -11.17
N LYS A 378 -44.85 -8.51 -11.21
CA LYS A 378 -43.47 -8.91 -11.45
C LYS A 378 -43.06 -8.58 -12.90
N ASP A 379 -43.93 -8.92 -13.85
CA ASP A 379 -43.67 -8.66 -15.25
C ASP A 379 -43.60 -7.13 -15.52
N GLU A 380 -44.49 -6.35 -14.91
CA GLU A 380 -44.48 -4.88 -15.02
C GLU A 380 -43.21 -4.29 -14.40
N LEU A 381 -42.77 -4.77 -13.23
CA LEU A 381 -41.51 -4.31 -12.61
C LEU A 381 -40.32 -4.60 -13.51
N SER A 382 -40.23 -5.82 -14.06
CA SER A 382 -39.19 -6.18 -15.01
C SER A 382 -39.18 -5.34 -16.28
N ASP A 383 -40.37 -5.01 -16.81
CA ASP A 383 -40.50 -4.12 -17.98
C ASP A 383 -40.05 -2.69 -17.67
N VAL A 384 -40.38 -2.18 -16.47
CA VAL A 384 -39.95 -0.85 -16.00
C VAL A 384 -38.43 -0.81 -15.82
N GLU A 385 -37.84 -1.80 -15.20
CA GLU A 385 -36.39 -1.92 -15.02
C GLU A 385 -35.67 -1.96 -16.38
N LYS A 386 -36.20 -2.72 -17.35
CA LYS A 386 -35.63 -2.78 -18.69
C LYS A 386 -35.67 -1.43 -19.41
N LYS A 387 -36.82 -0.73 -19.35
CA LYS A 387 -36.94 0.61 -19.92
C LYS A 387 -36.00 1.61 -19.24
N LEU A 388 -35.85 1.55 -17.90
CA LEU A 388 -34.87 2.38 -17.20
C LEU A 388 -33.44 2.12 -17.65
N ALA A 389 -33.07 0.85 -17.90
CA ALA A 389 -31.77 0.49 -18.41
C ALA A 389 -31.54 1.00 -19.85
N ASP A 390 -32.59 0.94 -20.70
CA ASP A 390 -32.55 1.45 -22.07
C ASP A 390 -32.38 3.00 -22.06
N GLU A 391 -33.15 3.72 -21.25
CA GLU A 391 -33.02 5.19 -21.14
C GLU A 391 -31.66 5.61 -20.57
N LYS A 392 -31.14 4.87 -19.59
CA LYS A 392 -29.78 5.08 -19.06
C LYS A 392 -28.73 4.92 -20.14
N THR A 393 -28.86 3.89 -20.98
CA THR A 393 -27.96 3.64 -22.12
C THR A 393 -28.02 4.79 -23.13
N LYS A 394 -29.21 5.34 -23.42
CA LYS A 394 -29.38 6.52 -24.30
C LYS A 394 -28.70 7.76 -23.69
N LYS A 395 -28.89 8.00 -22.38
CA LYS A 395 -28.24 9.10 -21.65
C LYS A 395 -26.72 8.98 -21.74
N GLU A 396 -26.18 7.79 -21.48
CA GLU A 396 -24.74 7.51 -21.57
C GLU A 396 -24.19 7.70 -22.99
N ALA A 397 -24.96 7.35 -24.04
CA ALA A 397 -24.57 7.57 -25.43
C ALA A 397 -24.47 9.06 -25.78
N VAL A 398 -25.45 9.87 -25.39
CA VAL A 398 -25.46 11.34 -25.63
C VAL A 398 -24.26 11.98 -24.92
N LEU A 399 -24.02 11.65 -23.65
CA LEU A 399 -22.91 12.18 -22.88
C LEU A 399 -21.56 11.70 -23.41
N GLY A 400 -21.48 10.46 -23.87
CA GLY A 400 -20.29 9.87 -24.48
C GLY A 400 -19.91 10.53 -25.82
N GLU A 401 -20.88 10.88 -26.66
CA GLU A 401 -20.66 11.63 -27.91
C GLU A 401 -20.10 13.03 -27.63
N TYR A 402 -20.71 13.76 -26.71
CA TYR A 402 -20.19 15.05 -26.24
C TYR A 402 -18.75 14.93 -25.73
N ALA A 403 -18.50 13.97 -24.84
CA ALA A 403 -17.19 13.75 -24.23
C ALA A 403 -16.11 13.41 -25.28
N GLY A 404 -16.46 12.60 -26.30
CA GLY A 404 -15.57 12.24 -27.41
C GLY A 404 -15.12 13.42 -28.25
N GLY A 405 -15.97 14.46 -28.37
CA GLY A 405 -15.66 15.72 -29.04
C GLY A 405 -14.84 16.72 -28.20
N ASN A 406 -14.77 16.53 -26.89
CA ASN A 406 -14.16 17.49 -25.98
C ASN A 406 -12.71 17.14 -25.63
N LYS A 407 -11.77 17.90 -26.25
CA LYS A 407 -10.33 17.67 -26.06
C LYS A 407 -9.86 17.85 -24.59
N VAL A 408 -10.54 18.70 -23.80
CA VAL A 408 -10.16 19.01 -22.43
C VAL A 408 -10.38 17.78 -21.52
N ILE A 409 -11.52 17.08 -21.68
CA ILE A 409 -11.82 15.88 -20.88
C ILE A 409 -10.73 14.83 -21.06
N ARG A 410 -10.38 14.55 -22.31
CA ARG A 410 -9.35 13.57 -22.63
C ARG A 410 -7.98 13.98 -22.15
N GLN A 411 -7.67 15.30 -22.23
CA GLN A 411 -6.41 15.84 -21.72
C GLN A 411 -6.30 15.68 -20.19
N LEU A 412 -7.37 15.94 -19.47
CA LEU A 412 -7.42 15.77 -18.01
C LEU A 412 -7.23 14.30 -17.60
N ILE A 413 -7.93 13.38 -18.25
CA ILE A 413 -7.79 11.94 -17.98
C ILE A 413 -6.36 11.49 -18.24
N ASP A 414 -5.78 11.86 -19.37
CA ASP A 414 -4.43 11.45 -19.74
C ASP A 414 -3.36 12.06 -18.81
N LEU A 415 -3.57 13.27 -18.28
CA LEU A 415 -2.73 13.86 -17.24
C LEU A 415 -2.74 13.02 -15.95
N ALA A 416 -3.93 12.61 -15.49
CA ALA A 416 -4.06 11.77 -14.30
C ALA A 416 -3.43 10.38 -14.49
N LEU A 417 -3.62 9.78 -15.67
CA LEU A 417 -2.98 8.51 -16.04
C LEU A 417 -1.45 8.64 -16.12
N LEU A 418 -0.94 9.73 -16.69
CA LEU A 418 0.51 10.00 -16.76
C LEU A 418 1.11 10.12 -15.38
N GLN A 419 0.48 10.85 -14.49
CA GLN A 419 0.91 11.04 -13.10
C GLN A 419 1.02 9.72 -12.31
N ASN A 420 0.24 8.72 -12.71
CA ASN A 420 0.22 7.39 -12.10
C ASN A 420 0.97 6.31 -12.92
N ASN A 421 1.85 6.72 -13.86
CA ASN A 421 2.60 5.81 -14.75
C ASN A 421 1.73 4.85 -15.57
N MET A 422 0.45 5.18 -15.75
CA MET A 422 -0.52 4.37 -16.49
C MET A 422 -0.61 4.77 -17.97
N LEU A 423 -0.07 5.92 -18.38
CA LEU A 423 -0.05 6.41 -19.75
C LEU A 423 1.26 6.03 -20.45
N LYS A 424 1.19 5.11 -21.41
CA LYS A 424 2.38 4.58 -22.10
C LYS A 424 2.15 4.41 -23.61
N GLY A 425 3.22 4.24 -24.37
CA GLY A 425 3.19 3.89 -25.79
C GLY A 425 2.44 4.90 -26.67
N GLU A 426 1.52 4.43 -27.50
CA GLU A 426 0.76 5.24 -28.43
C GLU A 426 -0.10 6.31 -27.72
N ALA A 427 -0.72 5.96 -26.59
CA ALA A 427 -1.52 6.90 -25.80
C ALA A 427 -0.70 8.09 -25.32
N LEU A 428 0.52 7.86 -24.83
CA LEU A 428 1.45 8.93 -24.44
C LEU A 428 1.85 9.82 -25.64
N THR A 429 2.10 9.21 -26.81
CA THR A 429 2.42 9.97 -28.02
C THR A 429 1.27 10.87 -28.45
N ASN A 430 0.04 10.36 -28.41
CA ASN A 430 -1.17 11.11 -28.74
C ASN A 430 -1.46 12.22 -27.73
N PHE A 431 -1.20 11.97 -26.44
CA PHE A 431 -1.26 13.00 -25.39
C PHE A 431 -0.30 14.15 -25.68
N VAL A 432 0.97 13.85 -26.00
CA VAL A 432 1.98 14.89 -26.30
C VAL A 432 1.56 15.71 -27.52
N LYS A 433 1.08 15.07 -28.63
CA LYS A 433 0.59 15.78 -29.81
C LYS A 433 -0.55 16.74 -29.45
N ARG A 434 -1.55 16.26 -28.73
CA ARG A 434 -2.69 17.07 -28.31
C ARG A 434 -2.30 18.20 -27.37
N SER A 435 -1.33 17.97 -26.47
CA SER A 435 -0.79 19.00 -25.58
C SER A 435 -0.18 20.16 -26.36
N ILE A 436 0.56 19.87 -27.45
CA ILE A 436 1.15 20.90 -28.33
C ILE A 436 0.04 21.69 -29.05
N GLU A 437 -1.06 21.05 -29.44
CA GLU A 437 -2.20 21.74 -30.08
C GLU A 437 -2.98 22.66 -29.11
N LEU A 438 -2.87 22.45 -27.83
CA LEU A 438 -3.56 23.24 -26.79
C LEU A 438 -2.76 24.44 -26.28
N ILE A 439 -1.46 24.52 -26.60
CA ILE A 439 -0.55 25.64 -26.30
C ILE A 439 -0.62 26.65 -27.43
#